data_f099d8270f38d982be58a343a829a5fe
#
_entry.id   f099d8270f38d982be58a343a829a5fe
#
_cell.length_a   1.000
_cell.length_b   1.000
_cell.length_c   1.000
_cell.angle_alpha   90.00
_cell.angle_beta   90.00
_cell.angle_gamma   90.00
#
_symmetry.space_group_name_H-M   'P 1'
#
loop_
_entity.id
_entity.type
_entity.pdbx_description
1 polymer ?
#
loop_
_entity_poly.entity_id
_entity_poly.type
_entity_poly.pdbx_seq_one_letter_code
_entity_poly.pdbx_strand_id
1 'polypeptide(L)'
;MIIDFKDLELNVAQNFKGGEKEYVSRRFVDDNNKIMLGMLEPGASIGYHSHDTDSEIMYFLEGEATVLTDAGEEKLLPGQVHYCPMGHSHSLINRGDVPLRFVAIVPNHN
;
A
#
# COMPACT_ATOMS: atom_id res chain seq x y z
N MET A 1 20.66 -4.49 -8.40
CA MET A 1 20.83 -3.39 -7.43
C MET A 1 20.19 -3.76 -6.11
N ILE A 2 20.70 -3.24 -5.01
CA ILE A 2 20.11 -3.45 -3.68
C ILE A 2 19.33 -2.19 -3.31
N ILE A 3 18.08 -2.38 -2.86
CA ILE A 3 17.25 -1.32 -2.30
C ILE A 3 17.09 -1.65 -0.82
N ASP A 4 17.65 -0.81 0.04
CA ASP A 4 17.55 -0.96 1.49
C ASP A 4 16.63 0.15 2.01
N PHE A 5 15.47 -0.22 2.53
CA PHE A 5 14.46 0.75 2.95
C PHE A 5 14.95 1.73 4.02
N LYS A 6 15.87 1.29 4.90
CA LYS A 6 16.38 2.19 5.95
C LYS A 6 17.18 3.38 5.38
N ASP A 7 17.71 3.24 4.15
CA ASP A 7 18.50 4.28 3.49
C ASP A 7 17.64 5.20 2.61
N LEU A 8 16.36 4.91 2.49
CA LEU A 8 15.43 5.70 1.68
C LEU A 8 14.78 6.81 2.49
N GLU A 9 14.42 7.88 1.79
CA GLU A 9 13.77 9.03 2.38
C GLU A 9 12.38 8.67 2.91
N LEU A 10 12.04 9.19 4.10
CA LEU A 10 10.72 9.03 4.69
C LEU A 10 9.73 9.99 4.01
N ASN A 11 8.61 9.46 3.58
CA ASN A 11 7.52 10.23 3.00
C ASN A 11 6.29 10.12 3.89
N VAL A 12 5.67 11.25 4.22
CA VAL A 12 4.45 11.31 5.02
C VAL A 12 3.38 12.00 4.20
N ALA A 13 2.31 11.27 3.89
CA ALA A 13 1.20 11.79 3.10
C ALA A 13 -0.06 11.86 3.95
N GLN A 14 -0.63 13.06 4.10
CA GLN A 14 -1.89 13.27 4.81
C GLN A 14 -3.06 12.95 3.89
N ASN A 15 -4.03 12.17 4.40
CA ASN A 15 -5.26 11.84 3.68
C ASN A 15 -5.00 11.32 2.25
N PHE A 16 -4.04 10.43 2.12
CA PHE A 16 -3.58 9.95 0.82
C PHE A 16 -4.72 9.30 0.03
N LYS A 17 -4.94 9.77 -1.19
CA LYS A 17 -6.05 9.32 -2.04
C LYS A 17 -7.42 9.52 -1.40
N GLY A 18 -7.57 10.48 -0.51
CA GLY A 18 -8.81 10.71 0.22
C GLY A 18 -9.01 9.83 1.45
N GLY A 19 -7.98 9.13 1.88
CA GLY A 19 -8.01 8.31 3.10
C GLY A 19 -7.94 9.11 4.39
N GLU A 20 -7.83 8.39 5.49
CA GLU A 20 -7.80 8.97 6.84
C GLU A 20 -6.37 8.97 7.38
N LYS A 21 -6.02 10.02 8.14
CA LYS A 21 -4.73 10.16 8.81
C LYS A 21 -3.56 10.10 7.84
N GLU A 22 -2.41 9.56 8.30
CA GLU A 22 -1.16 9.58 7.55
C GLU A 22 -0.85 8.22 6.95
N TYR A 23 -0.38 8.24 5.70
CA TYR A 23 0.32 7.12 5.10
C TYR A 23 1.82 7.44 5.13
N VAL A 24 2.58 6.65 5.88
CA VAL A 24 4.02 6.83 6.04
C VAL A 24 4.73 5.76 5.21
N SER A 25 5.69 6.17 4.40
CA SER A 25 6.43 5.21 3.57
C SER A 25 7.88 5.62 3.37
N ARG A 26 8.72 4.61 3.13
CA ARG A 26 10.06 4.78 2.56
C ARG A 26 10.00 4.21 1.16
N ARG A 27 10.43 4.97 0.15
CA ARG A 27 10.08 4.65 -1.22
C ARG A 27 11.22 4.85 -2.20
N PHE A 28 11.37 3.88 -3.10
CA PHE A 28 12.19 3.98 -4.31
C PHE A 28 11.26 4.11 -5.51
N VAL A 29 11.56 5.04 -6.41
CA VAL A 29 10.74 5.27 -7.60
C VAL A 29 11.67 5.43 -8.81
N ASP A 30 11.40 4.67 -9.87
CA ASP A 30 12.03 4.87 -11.19
C ASP A 30 10.93 4.88 -12.27
N ASP A 31 11.35 4.81 -13.54
CA ASP A 31 10.39 4.87 -14.66
C ASP A 31 9.46 3.65 -14.72
N ASN A 32 9.85 2.53 -14.13
CA ASN A 32 9.13 1.27 -14.28
C ASN A 32 8.43 0.82 -13.00
N ASN A 33 8.91 1.21 -11.84
CA ASN A 33 8.40 0.70 -10.57
C ASN A 33 8.40 1.75 -9.48
N LYS A 34 7.45 1.58 -8.55
CA LYS A 34 7.54 2.16 -7.20
C LYS A 34 7.69 0.98 -6.24
N ILE A 35 8.65 1.06 -5.32
CA ILE A 35 8.91 0.02 -4.33
C ILE A 35 8.92 0.70 -2.97
N MET A 36 8.02 0.31 -2.10
CA MET A 36 7.72 1.04 -0.87
C MET A 36 7.64 0.11 0.34
N LEU A 37 8.19 0.57 1.45
CA LEU A 37 7.84 0.03 2.76
C LEU A 37 6.85 1.00 3.39
N GLY A 38 5.61 0.55 3.55
CA GLY A 38 4.51 1.39 4.03
C GLY A 38 4.08 1.06 5.45
N MET A 39 3.49 2.05 6.11
CA MET A 39 2.91 1.91 7.43
C MET A 39 1.64 2.74 7.55
N LEU A 40 0.61 2.14 8.16
CA LEU A 40 -0.61 2.82 8.58
C LEU A 40 -0.82 2.57 10.07
N GLU A 41 -0.92 3.65 10.86
CA GLU A 41 -1.34 3.56 12.26
C GLU A 41 -2.81 3.13 12.36
N PRO A 42 -3.27 2.64 13.53
CA PRO A 42 -4.68 2.33 13.71
C PRO A 42 -5.60 3.48 13.31
N GLY A 43 -6.59 3.21 12.47
CA GLY A 43 -7.53 4.18 11.94
C GLY A 43 -7.05 4.89 10.68
N ALA A 44 -5.79 4.74 10.30
CA ALA A 44 -5.29 5.32 9.05
C ALA A 44 -5.71 4.49 7.84
N SER A 45 -5.81 5.14 6.69
CA SER A 45 -6.19 4.47 5.45
C SER A 45 -5.62 5.15 4.22
N ILE A 46 -5.46 4.36 3.15
CA ILE A 46 -5.26 4.85 1.80
C ILE A 46 -6.62 4.78 1.12
N GLY A 47 -7.08 5.92 0.58
CA GLY A 47 -8.41 6.02 -0.01
C GLY A 47 -8.59 5.20 -1.27
N TYR A 48 -9.85 5.01 -1.66
CA TYR A 48 -10.22 4.20 -2.83
C TYR A 48 -9.74 4.87 -4.12
N HIS A 49 -8.97 4.13 -4.94
CA HIS A 49 -8.38 4.65 -6.17
C HIS A 49 -8.19 3.53 -7.19
N SER A 50 -8.03 3.93 -8.45
CA SER A 50 -7.86 3.01 -9.59
C SER A 50 -6.41 2.94 -10.03
N HIS A 51 -6.02 1.76 -10.54
CA HIS A 51 -4.75 1.54 -11.22
C HIS A 51 -5.02 1.39 -12.72
N ASP A 52 -4.91 2.50 -13.46
CA ASP A 52 -5.30 2.52 -14.89
C ASP A 52 -4.17 2.09 -15.82
N THR A 53 -2.91 2.42 -15.48
CA THR A 53 -1.71 2.13 -16.28
C THR A 53 -0.64 1.38 -15.52
N ASP A 54 -0.94 0.95 -14.32
CA ASP A 54 -0.06 0.20 -13.45
C ASP A 54 -0.86 -0.89 -12.70
N SER A 55 -0.21 -1.60 -11.82
CA SER A 55 -0.83 -2.52 -10.87
C SER A 55 -0.19 -2.33 -9.50
N GLU A 56 -0.70 -2.99 -8.48
CA GLU A 56 -0.08 -2.94 -7.15
C GLU A 56 -0.05 -4.32 -6.52
N ILE A 57 1.10 -4.64 -5.93
CA ILE A 57 1.33 -5.90 -5.21
C ILE A 57 1.74 -5.50 -3.79
N MET A 58 1.01 -5.98 -2.79
CA MET A 58 1.27 -5.66 -1.38
C MET A 58 1.53 -6.93 -0.58
N TYR A 59 2.70 -7.01 0.04
CA TYR A 59 3.06 -8.09 0.94
C TYR A 59 3.00 -7.59 2.39
N PHE A 60 2.16 -8.23 3.21
CA PHE A 60 1.89 -7.76 4.57
C PHE A 60 2.87 -8.37 5.57
N LEU A 61 3.47 -7.52 6.40
CA LEU A 61 4.50 -7.87 7.36
C LEU A 61 3.97 -7.91 8.79
N GLU A 62 3.08 -6.98 9.15
CA GLU A 62 2.59 -6.80 10.51
C GLU A 62 1.19 -6.21 10.48
N GLY A 63 0.35 -6.63 11.41
CA GLY A 63 -1.03 -6.16 11.54
C GLY A 63 -1.99 -6.88 10.61
N GLU A 64 -3.28 -6.55 10.73
CA GLU A 64 -4.33 -7.07 9.87
C GLU A 64 -4.87 -5.97 8.98
N ALA A 65 -4.87 -6.20 7.68
CA ALA A 65 -5.34 -5.23 6.69
C ALA A 65 -6.76 -5.52 6.26
N THR A 66 -7.54 -4.45 6.06
CA THR A 66 -8.81 -4.50 5.34
C THR A 66 -8.62 -3.81 4.01
N VAL A 67 -8.92 -4.52 2.92
CA VAL A 67 -8.84 -3.98 1.56
C VAL A 67 -10.23 -4.01 0.95
N LEU A 68 -10.71 -2.85 0.50
CA LEU A 68 -11.93 -2.77 -0.30
C LEU A 68 -11.53 -2.83 -1.76
N THR A 69 -12.18 -3.68 -2.54
CA THR A 69 -11.92 -3.83 -3.98
C THR A 69 -13.20 -3.64 -4.76
N ASP A 70 -13.10 -3.51 -6.08
CA ASP A 70 -14.26 -3.48 -6.95
C ASP A 70 -15.00 -4.83 -7.02
N ALA A 71 -14.45 -5.89 -6.41
CA ALA A 71 -15.08 -7.21 -6.30
C ALA A 71 -15.51 -7.57 -4.86
N GLY A 72 -15.29 -6.68 -3.89
CA GLY A 72 -15.68 -6.92 -2.50
C GLY A 72 -14.55 -6.62 -1.51
N GLU A 73 -14.75 -7.01 -0.26
CA GLU A 73 -13.81 -6.78 0.84
C GLU A 73 -12.90 -7.98 1.05
N GLU A 74 -11.61 -7.71 1.29
CA GLU A 74 -10.61 -8.71 1.64
C GLU A 74 -10.01 -8.40 3.01
N LYS A 75 -9.62 -9.45 3.72
CA LYS A 75 -8.85 -9.38 4.97
C LYS A 75 -7.49 -10.02 4.75
N LEU A 76 -6.42 -9.29 5.00
CA LEU A 76 -5.05 -9.75 4.79
C LEU A 76 -4.32 -9.87 6.12
N LEU A 77 -3.66 -11.00 6.33
CA LEU A 77 -2.83 -11.28 7.50
C LEU A 77 -1.34 -11.23 7.10
N PRO A 78 -0.43 -11.10 8.08
CA PRO A 78 1.01 -11.16 7.79
C PRO A 78 1.37 -12.44 7.00
N GLY A 79 2.22 -12.28 5.99
CA GLY A 79 2.62 -13.37 5.09
C GLY A 79 1.75 -13.52 3.86
N GLN A 80 0.67 -12.75 3.75
CA GLN A 80 -0.22 -12.79 2.59
C GLN A 80 0.03 -11.62 1.65
N VAL A 81 -0.33 -11.81 0.38
CA VAL A 81 -0.20 -10.81 -0.68
C VAL A 81 -1.59 -10.39 -1.15
N HIS A 82 -1.81 -9.08 -1.24
CA HIS A 82 -2.93 -8.50 -1.98
C HIS A 82 -2.43 -8.04 -3.34
N TYR A 83 -3.15 -8.40 -4.40
CA TYR A 83 -2.86 -7.98 -5.76
C TYR A 83 -4.03 -7.19 -6.33
N CYS A 84 -3.73 -5.95 -6.78
CA CYS A 84 -4.68 -5.12 -7.52
C CYS A 84 -4.20 -5.05 -8.97
N PRO A 85 -4.83 -5.82 -9.90
CA PRO A 85 -4.43 -5.80 -11.30
C PRO A 85 -4.69 -4.45 -11.96
N MET A 86 -4.03 -4.20 -13.07
CA MET A 86 -4.31 -3.04 -13.90
C MET A 86 -5.79 -3.03 -14.31
N GLY A 87 -6.42 -1.86 -14.24
CA GLY A 87 -7.84 -1.67 -14.53
C GLY A 87 -8.77 -1.89 -13.35
N HIS A 88 -8.23 -2.22 -12.17
CA HIS A 88 -9.00 -2.45 -10.95
C HIS A 88 -8.77 -1.34 -9.94
N SER A 89 -9.61 -1.32 -8.91
CA SER A 89 -9.59 -0.29 -7.86
C SER A 89 -9.54 -0.93 -6.50
N HIS A 90 -8.91 -0.24 -5.54
CA HIS A 90 -8.84 -0.68 -4.16
C HIS A 90 -8.62 0.47 -3.19
N SER A 91 -8.78 0.15 -1.90
CA SER A 91 -8.34 0.97 -0.77
C SER A 91 -7.69 0.07 0.27
N LEU A 92 -6.91 0.64 1.18
CA LEU A 92 -6.26 -0.09 2.28
C LEU A 92 -6.58 0.61 3.59
N ILE A 93 -7.09 -0.14 4.56
CA ILE A 93 -7.56 0.41 5.84
C ILE A 93 -6.96 -0.40 6.98
N ASN A 94 -6.41 0.30 7.97
CA ASN A 94 -6.05 -0.32 9.25
C ASN A 94 -7.20 -0.15 10.24
N ARG A 95 -8.03 -1.17 10.38
CA ARG A 95 -9.12 -1.22 11.35
C ARG A 95 -8.72 -1.92 12.66
N GLY A 96 -7.46 -2.33 12.77
CA GLY A 96 -6.93 -3.00 13.95
C GLY A 96 -6.45 -2.01 15.01
N ASP A 97 -5.77 -2.55 16.01
CA ASP A 97 -5.26 -1.79 17.17
C ASP A 97 -3.72 -1.74 17.22
N VAL A 98 -3.05 -2.29 16.22
CA VAL A 98 -1.59 -2.25 16.06
C VAL A 98 -1.24 -1.65 14.69
N PRO A 99 -0.01 -1.13 14.50
CA PRO A 99 0.40 -0.62 13.19
C PRO A 99 0.32 -1.70 12.11
N LEU A 100 -0.11 -1.30 10.92
CA LEU A 100 -0.09 -2.13 9.72
C LEU A 100 1.18 -1.79 8.95
N ARG A 101 2.00 -2.82 8.66
CA ARG A 101 3.24 -2.66 7.88
C ARG A 101 3.25 -3.60 6.69
N PHE A 102 3.70 -3.08 5.57
CA PHE A 102 3.65 -3.82 4.30
C PHE A 102 4.70 -3.33 3.32
N VAL A 103 5.07 -4.20 2.39
CA VAL A 103 5.83 -3.81 1.19
C VAL A 103 4.85 -3.69 0.04
N ALA A 104 4.89 -2.55 -0.66
CA ALA A 104 4.05 -2.30 -1.83
C ALA A 104 4.94 -2.08 -3.05
N ILE A 105 4.60 -2.75 -4.14
CA ILE A 105 5.29 -2.61 -5.42
C ILE A 105 4.24 -2.22 -6.46
N VAL A 106 4.50 -1.12 -7.17
CA VAL A 106 3.62 -0.61 -8.21
C VAL A 106 4.38 -0.63 -9.54
N PRO A 107 4.29 -1.74 -10.30
CA PRO A 107 4.88 -1.83 -11.64
C PRO A 107 4.07 -0.99 -12.63
N ASN A 108 4.78 -0.27 -13.49
CA ASN A 108 4.17 0.50 -14.57
C ASN A 108 3.96 -0.40 -15.79
N HIS A 109 2.79 -0.33 -16.39
CA HIS A 109 2.39 -1.15 -17.55
C HIS A 109 2.26 -0.34 -18.84
N ASN A 110 3.08 0.63 -19.01
CA ASN A 110 3.10 1.44 -20.24
C ASN A 110 3.57 0.65 -21.47
#